data_5676f5ff92444fda61b54e41f83162aa
#
_entry.id   5676f5ff92444fda61b54e41f83162aa
#
_cell.length_a   1.000
_cell.length_b   1.000
_cell.length_c   1.000
_cell.angle_alpha   90.00
_cell.angle_beta   90.00
_cell.angle_gamma   90.00
#
_symmetry.space_group_name_H-M   'P 1'
#
loop_
_entity.id
_entity.type
_entity.pdbx_description
1 polymer ?
#
loop_
_entity_poly.entity_id
_entity_poly.type
_entity_poly.pdbx_seq_one_letter_code
_entity_poly.pdbx_strand_id
1 'polypeptide(L)'
;MKSEKIIVFLTGGTGTMGFAGMQEILRYPDRYELRILARPSKKNKELLTPLLASHASLHVIWGDLTKYDDVLKGVSGSDIVLHVGGMVSPQADYRPKATLRTNITAAEYITKAVLAQPADQQPKVVYVGSVAQMGDRREPLHWGRAGDPICVSAYDHYGLTKALAERIITDSGIKTWVSLRQSGILYPAILKNYDPIMFHVPIRGVLEWATVEDSGRLLERVCRPEVPASFWNNYYNIGSGAEYRLSNYEFECLLLDAIGCPRPEQIFNANWFTTRNFHGMWYLDGDKLENYLHFRANVPVKDYFAQMAKAPSVPGGIKFASKTRIAKLFPHCVKAAMWFMANKEEHGTQWWIKKLKDERLKAKVEKRVAAYYGSLEAYEAIPDWQHFDVSHNSETPVLLDHGYDESKDVDTLTDAELNQAAAFRGGKYLGNDQWEDANGHTFKAGRRLVLLGGHWSPYDMPYPYAHEPKEKQVPWHWDRVAKQNPFFAQLWAPLHDKDEDNIYGPEVFEGWE
;
A
#
# COMPACT_ATOMS: atom_id res chain seq x y z
N MET A 1 -4.93 -35.55 -24.30
CA MET A 1 -5.34 -34.15 -24.59
C MET A 1 -4.29 -33.24 -24.01
N LYS A 2 -3.64 -32.34 -24.81
CA LYS A 2 -2.83 -31.27 -24.23
C LYS A 2 -3.78 -30.42 -23.40
N SER A 3 -3.54 -30.30 -22.09
CA SER A 3 -4.25 -29.33 -21.25
C SER A 3 -4.08 -27.95 -21.89
N GLU A 4 -5.18 -27.25 -22.12
CA GLU A 4 -5.14 -25.87 -22.61
C GLU A 4 -4.43 -25.02 -21.55
N LYS A 5 -3.42 -24.26 -21.96
CA LYS A 5 -2.66 -23.44 -21.01
C LYS A 5 -3.50 -22.29 -20.50
N ILE A 6 -3.31 -21.92 -19.24
CA ILE A 6 -3.94 -20.75 -18.62
C ILE A 6 -3.27 -19.50 -19.19
N ILE A 7 -4.08 -18.61 -19.74
CA ILE A 7 -3.62 -17.34 -20.30
C ILE A 7 -3.68 -16.27 -19.21
N VAL A 8 -2.51 -15.79 -18.78
CA VAL A 8 -2.37 -14.76 -17.75
C VAL A 8 -2.01 -13.43 -18.39
N PHE A 9 -2.82 -12.41 -18.15
CA PHE A 9 -2.49 -11.03 -18.51
C PHE A 9 -1.95 -10.29 -17.29
N LEU A 10 -0.68 -9.87 -17.34
CA LEU A 10 0.01 -9.16 -16.26
C LEU A 10 0.30 -7.71 -16.65
N THR A 11 -0.20 -6.78 -15.86
CA THR A 11 0.23 -5.39 -15.91
C THR A 11 1.33 -5.14 -14.87
N GLY A 12 2.24 -4.21 -15.15
CA GLY A 12 3.34 -3.91 -14.22
C GLY A 12 4.46 -4.95 -14.20
N GLY A 13 4.56 -5.85 -15.19
CA GLY A 13 5.56 -6.91 -15.28
C GLY A 13 7.03 -6.42 -15.34
N THR A 14 7.26 -5.12 -15.49
CA THR A 14 8.61 -4.50 -15.43
C THR A 14 8.91 -3.81 -14.11
N GLY A 15 7.94 -3.80 -13.16
CA GLY A 15 8.10 -3.31 -11.79
C GLY A 15 8.62 -4.40 -10.84
N THR A 16 8.93 -4.02 -9.60
CA THR A 16 9.56 -4.93 -8.61
C THR A 16 8.75 -6.20 -8.39
N MET A 17 7.50 -6.09 -7.96
CA MET A 17 6.63 -7.24 -7.70
C MET A 17 6.22 -7.97 -8.98
N GLY A 18 5.79 -7.21 -9.99
CA GLY A 18 5.35 -7.81 -11.26
C GLY A 18 6.47 -8.55 -11.99
N PHE A 19 7.71 -8.07 -11.92
CA PHE A 19 8.86 -8.77 -12.50
C PHE A 19 9.13 -10.09 -11.77
N ALA A 20 9.10 -10.10 -10.44
CA ALA A 20 9.24 -11.33 -9.66
C ALA A 20 8.12 -12.33 -9.99
N GLY A 21 6.87 -11.85 -10.08
CA GLY A 21 5.73 -12.69 -10.48
C GLY A 21 5.85 -13.23 -11.91
N MET A 22 6.30 -12.39 -12.84
CA MET A 22 6.61 -12.84 -14.22
C MET A 22 7.64 -13.97 -14.21
N GLN A 23 8.73 -13.81 -13.45
CA GLN A 23 9.77 -14.85 -13.37
C GLN A 23 9.21 -16.16 -12.76
N GLU A 24 8.37 -16.09 -11.73
CA GLU A 24 7.75 -17.29 -11.15
C GLU A 24 6.79 -17.99 -12.14
N ILE A 25 5.95 -17.25 -12.86
CA ILE A 25 5.03 -17.81 -13.87
C ILE A 25 5.80 -18.47 -15.00
N LEU A 26 6.89 -17.86 -15.46
CA LEU A 26 7.72 -18.41 -16.55
C LEU A 26 8.46 -19.71 -16.19
N ARG A 27 8.52 -20.10 -14.91
CA ARG A 27 9.02 -21.42 -14.49
C ARG A 27 8.11 -22.57 -14.90
N TYR A 28 6.86 -22.27 -15.28
CA TYR A 28 5.83 -23.26 -15.63
C TYR A 28 5.31 -23.05 -17.06
N PRO A 29 6.19 -23.13 -18.10
CA PRO A 29 5.80 -22.83 -19.48
C PRO A 29 4.77 -23.78 -20.07
N ASP A 30 4.62 -24.98 -19.50
CA ASP A 30 3.60 -25.95 -19.92
C ASP A 30 2.23 -25.64 -19.35
N ARG A 31 2.17 -24.84 -18.27
CA ARG A 31 0.93 -24.45 -17.60
C ARG A 31 0.41 -23.10 -18.06
N TYR A 32 1.29 -22.15 -18.35
CA TYR A 32 0.93 -20.75 -18.58
C TYR A 32 1.36 -20.24 -19.95
N GLU A 33 0.48 -19.40 -20.51
CA GLU A 33 0.82 -18.38 -21.51
C GLU A 33 0.77 -17.03 -20.81
N LEU A 34 1.87 -16.29 -20.82
CA LEU A 34 1.98 -15.00 -20.14
C LEU A 34 1.98 -13.84 -21.13
N ARG A 35 0.99 -12.96 -21.03
CA ARG A 35 0.92 -11.68 -21.75
C ARG A 35 1.24 -10.56 -20.78
N ILE A 36 2.18 -9.68 -21.13
CA ILE A 36 2.48 -8.49 -20.32
C ILE A 36 2.24 -7.23 -21.13
N LEU A 37 1.67 -6.20 -20.47
CA LEU A 37 1.58 -4.86 -21.03
C LEU A 37 2.75 -4.03 -20.53
N ALA A 38 3.59 -3.55 -21.45
CA ALA A 38 4.78 -2.78 -21.12
C ALA A 38 4.95 -1.57 -22.04
N ARG A 39 5.31 -0.42 -21.45
CA ARG A 39 5.64 0.77 -22.24
C ARG A 39 6.88 0.53 -23.11
N PRO A 40 6.90 0.99 -24.39
CA PRO A 40 8.00 0.73 -25.34
C PRO A 40 9.24 1.61 -25.05
N SER A 41 9.64 1.75 -23.78
CA SER A 41 10.84 2.48 -23.39
C SER A 41 12.10 1.67 -23.64
N LYS A 42 13.25 2.34 -23.83
CA LYS A 42 14.56 1.68 -23.98
C LYS A 42 14.83 0.70 -22.83
N LYS A 43 14.62 1.16 -21.58
CA LYS A 43 14.78 0.33 -20.37
C LYS A 43 13.96 -0.95 -20.41
N ASN A 44 12.68 -0.85 -20.78
CA ASN A 44 11.80 -2.03 -20.82
C ASN A 44 12.19 -2.98 -21.96
N LYS A 45 12.59 -2.45 -23.11
CA LYS A 45 13.08 -3.28 -24.23
C LYS A 45 14.36 -4.03 -23.84
N GLU A 46 15.32 -3.36 -23.22
CA GLU A 46 16.55 -3.99 -22.73
C GLU A 46 16.27 -5.09 -21.70
N LEU A 47 15.30 -4.88 -20.80
CA LEU A 47 14.89 -5.86 -19.80
C LEU A 47 14.19 -7.09 -20.41
N LEU A 48 13.29 -6.87 -21.36
CA LEU A 48 12.37 -7.91 -21.84
C LEU A 48 12.90 -8.68 -23.06
N THR A 49 13.76 -8.09 -23.88
CA THR A 49 14.30 -8.77 -25.09
C THR A 49 14.99 -10.11 -24.80
N PRO A 50 15.86 -10.22 -23.78
CA PRO A 50 16.47 -11.51 -23.44
C PRO A 50 15.44 -12.56 -22.98
N LEU A 51 14.41 -12.12 -22.25
CA LEU A 51 13.36 -13.02 -21.77
C LEU A 51 12.48 -13.52 -22.90
N LEU A 52 12.13 -12.67 -23.85
CA LEU A 52 11.39 -13.05 -25.06
C LEU A 52 12.14 -14.08 -25.89
N ALA A 53 13.47 -13.96 -25.97
CA ALA A 53 14.28 -14.92 -26.69
C ALA A 53 14.38 -16.30 -26.00
N SER A 54 14.20 -16.35 -24.68
CA SER A 54 14.36 -17.58 -23.87
C SER A 54 13.06 -18.23 -23.45
N HIS A 55 11.90 -17.54 -23.57
CA HIS A 55 10.60 -18.04 -23.10
C HIS A 55 9.53 -17.88 -24.18
N ALA A 56 9.23 -18.95 -24.90
CA ALA A 56 8.22 -18.96 -25.96
C ALA A 56 6.80 -18.69 -25.45
N SER A 57 6.54 -18.91 -24.15
CA SER A 57 5.25 -18.63 -23.49
C SER A 57 5.08 -17.18 -23.04
N LEU A 58 6.09 -16.31 -23.26
CA LEU A 58 6.02 -14.89 -22.94
C LEU A 58 5.67 -14.06 -24.17
N HIS A 59 4.65 -13.24 -24.04
CA HIS A 59 4.20 -12.30 -25.08
C HIS A 59 4.15 -10.87 -24.50
N VAL A 60 4.68 -9.90 -25.25
CA VAL A 60 4.69 -8.49 -24.82
C VAL A 60 3.77 -7.67 -25.71
N ILE A 61 2.78 -7.04 -25.09
CA ILE A 61 1.97 -5.99 -25.69
C ILE A 61 2.68 -4.66 -25.39
N TRP A 62 3.27 -4.07 -26.41
CA TRP A 62 3.90 -2.76 -26.28
C TRP A 62 2.81 -1.67 -26.31
N GLY A 63 2.54 -1.08 -25.15
CA GLY A 63 1.44 -0.13 -24.98
C GLY A 63 1.46 0.59 -23.64
N ASP A 64 0.35 1.21 -23.27
CA ASP A 64 0.19 2.00 -22.05
C ASP A 64 -1.13 1.67 -21.33
N LEU A 65 -1.07 1.56 -19.99
CA LEU A 65 -2.24 1.32 -19.13
C LEU A 65 -3.31 2.43 -19.24
N THR A 66 -2.92 3.62 -19.69
CA THR A 66 -3.83 4.76 -19.91
C THR A 66 -4.43 4.79 -21.31
N LYS A 67 -4.30 3.69 -22.06
CA LYS A 67 -4.91 3.49 -23.38
C LYS A 67 -5.80 2.26 -23.36
N TYR A 68 -7.09 2.48 -23.53
CA TYR A 68 -8.08 1.40 -23.44
C TYR A 68 -7.81 0.24 -24.40
N ASP A 69 -7.48 0.53 -25.67
CA ASP A 69 -7.25 -0.49 -26.69
C ASP A 69 -6.04 -1.39 -26.35
N ASP A 70 -5.01 -0.84 -25.71
CA ASP A 70 -3.85 -1.64 -25.28
C ASP A 70 -4.22 -2.57 -24.12
N VAL A 71 -5.03 -2.08 -23.17
CA VAL A 71 -5.58 -2.89 -22.07
C VAL A 71 -6.53 -3.97 -22.61
N LEU A 72 -7.43 -3.62 -23.52
CA LEU A 72 -8.38 -4.56 -24.11
C LEU A 72 -7.67 -5.71 -24.84
N LYS A 73 -6.59 -5.44 -25.59
CA LYS A 73 -5.78 -6.49 -26.23
C LYS A 73 -5.23 -7.51 -25.22
N GLY A 74 -4.84 -7.04 -24.03
CA GLY A 74 -4.33 -7.92 -22.98
C GLY A 74 -5.43 -8.76 -22.33
N VAL A 75 -6.57 -8.14 -22.04
CA VAL A 75 -7.71 -8.76 -21.36
C VAL A 75 -8.43 -9.77 -22.26
N SER A 76 -8.58 -9.47 -23.55
CA SER A 76 -9.35 -10.32 -24.48
C SER A 76 -8.77 -11.74 -24.58
N GLY A 77 -9.58 -12.75 -24.23
CA GLY A 77 -9.19 -14.15 -24.24
C GLY A 77 -8.13 -14.50 -23.19
N SER A 78 -7.97 -13.71 -22.12
CA SER A 78 -7.20 -14.11 -20.94
C SER A 78 -8.12 -14.84 -19.95
N ASP A 79 -7.57 -15.77 -19.17
CA ASP A 79 -8.26 -16.46 -18.09
C ASP A 79 -8.14 -15.70 -16.76
N ILE A 80 -6.99 -15.02 -16.60
CA ILE A 80 -6.67 -14.28 -15.37
C ILE A 80 -6.00 -12.97 -15.75
N VAL A 81 -6.43 -11.89 -15.10
CA VAL A 81 -5.80 -10.57 -15.14
C VAL A 81 -5.10 -10.31 -13.81
N LEU A 82 -3.78 -10.18 -13.82
CA LEU A 82 -2.97 -9.72 -12.69
C LEU A 82 -2.72 -8.21 -12.84
N HIS A 83 -3.52 -7.38 -12.16
CA HIS A 83 -3.35 -5.94 -12.20
C HIS A 83 -2.42 -5.47 -11.08
N VAL A 84 -1.11 -5.51 -11.34
CA VAL A 84 -0.02 -5.08 -10.45
C VAL A 84 0.48 -3.68 -10.82
N GLY A 85 0.25 -3.27 -12.05
CA GLY A 85 0.76 -2.02 -12.63
C GLY A 85 0.13 -0.77 -12.01
N GLY A 86 0.99 0.21 -11.71
CA GLY A 86 0.61 1.51 -11.20
C GLY A 86 1.84 2.36 -10.87
N MET A 87 1.62 3.63 -10.54
CA MET A 87 2.64 4.48 -9.95
C MET A 87 2.63 4.28 -8.43
N VAL A 88 3.82 4.18 -7.84
CA VAL A 88 4.04 3.93 -6.41
C VAL A 88 4.91 5.02 -5.79
N SER A 89 4.81 5.20 -4.47
CA SER A 89 5.70 6.10 -3.73
C SER A 89 7.16 5.63 -3.83
N PRO A 90 8.16 6.56 -3.82
CA PRO A 90 7.99 8.01 -3.63
C PRO A 90 7.58 8.78 -4.91
N GLN A 91 7.62 8.16 -6.09
CA GLN A 91 7.30 8.83 -7.36
C GLN A 91 5.84 9.31 -7.42
N ALA A 92 4.94 8.60 -6.75
CA ALA A 92 3.54 8.98 -6.66
C ALA A 92 3.36 10.34 -5.96
N ASP A 93 4.12 10.57 -4.89
CA ASP A 93 4.04 11.79 -4.10
C ASP A 93 4.66 13.00 -4.82
N TYR A 94 5.64 12.74 -5.70
CA TYR A 94 6.28 13.77 -6.53
C TYR A 94 5.47 14.13 -7.78
N ARG A 95 4.54 13.26 -8.20
CA ARG A 95 3.76 13.41 -9.43
C ARG A 95 2.29 13.05 -9.23
N PRO A 96 1.58 13.73 -8.34
CA PRO A 96 0.21 13.37 -7.97
C PRO A 96 -0.73 13.30 -9.18
N LYS A 97 -0.76 14.28 -10.08
CA LYS A 97 -1.59 14.25 -11.31
C LYS A 97 -1.33 13.02 -12.19
N ALA A 98 -0.05 12.67 -12.38
CA ALA A 98 0.30 11.50 -13.18
C ALA A 98 -0.09 10.21 -12.46
N THR A 99 0.01 10.17 -11.14
CA THR A 99 -0.39 9.04 -10.30
C THR A 99 -1.89 8.81 -10.37
N LEU A 100 -2.68 9.86 -10.17
CA LEU A 100 -4.13 9.82 -10.34
C LEU A 100 -4.50 9.24 -11.70
N ARG A 101 -4.02 9.89 -12.77
CA ARG A 101 -4.31 9.46 -14.14
C ARG A 101 -3.91 8.01 -14.39
N THR A 102 -2.72 7.59 -13.94
CA THR A 102 -2.24 6.23 -14.21
C THR A 102 -3.03 5.19 -13.42
N ASN A 103 -3.19 5.39 -12.10
CA ASN A 103 -3.75 4.36 -11.23
C ASN A 103 -5.27 4.23 -11.40
N ILE A 104 -5.97 5.35 -11.55
CA ILE A 104 -7.44 5.36 -11.69
C ILE A 104 -7.84 4.93 -13.10
N THR A 105 -7.26 5.55 -14.14
CA THR A 105 -7.59 5.18 -15.52
C THR A 105 -7.24 3.70 -15.81
N ALA A 106 -6.15 3.18 -15.23
CA ALA A 106 -5.84 1.77 -15.38
C ALA A 106 -6.92 0.86 -14.76
N ALA A 107 -7.39 1.18 -13.55
CA ALA A 107 -8.47 0.43 -12.90
C ALA A 107 -9.78 0.49 -13.71
N GLU A 108 -10.16 1.68 -14.18
CA GLU A 108 -11.33 1.88 -15.03
C GLU A 108 -11.24 1.08 -16.34
N TYR A 109 -10.08 1.09 -17.00
CA TYR A 109 -9.90 0.39 -18.27
C TYR A 109 -9.81 -1.12 -18.12
N ILE A 110 -9.18 -1.63 -17.06
CA ILE A 110 -9.23 -3.06 -16.72
C ILE A 110 -10.69 -3.48 -16.49
N THR A 111 -11.40 -2.75 -15.65
CA THR A 111 -12.81 -3.02 -15.35
C THR A 111 -13.67 -3.02 -16.62
N LYS A 112 -13.56 -1.97 -17.43
CA LYS A 112 -14.29 -1.84 -18.68
C LYS A 112 -13.96 -2.95 -19.68
N ALA A 113 -12.69 -3.31 -19.81
CA ALA A 113 -12.24 -4.35 -20.72
C ALA A 113 -12.73 -5.74 -20.29
N VAL A 114 -12.74 -6.03 -18.97
CA VAL A 114 -13.27 -7.29 -18.42
C VAL A 114 -14.78 -7.39 -18.63
N LEU A 115 -15.53 -6.34 -18.30
CA LEU A 115 -16.99 -6.31 -18.47
C LEU A 115 -17.44 -6.31 -19.94
N ALA A 116 -16.56 -5.93 -20.87
CA ALA A 116 -16.82 -6.03 -22.30
C ALA A 116 -16.70 -7.46 -22.84
N GLN A 117 -16.13 -8.42 -22.08
CA GLN A 117 -16.08 -9.81 -22.48
C GLN A 117 -17.44 -10.49 -22.24
N PRO A 118 -17.80 -11.52 -23.01
CA PRO A 118 -18.98 -12.35 -22.71
C PRO A 118 -18.93 -12.86 -21.26
N ALA A 119 -20.09 -12.91 -20.60
CA ALA A 119 -20.16 -13.19 -19.16
C ALA A 119 -19.54 -14.54 -18.73
N ASP A 120 -19.52 -15.52 -19.62
CA ASP A 120 -18.90 -16.85 -19.45
C ASP A 120 -17.40 -16.88 -19.80
N GLN A 121 -16.87 -15.80 -20.41
CA GLN A 121 -15.47 -15.64 -20.83
C GLN A 121 -14.76 -14.51 -20.07
N GLN A 122 -15.40 -13.93 -19.07
CA GLN A 122 -14.75 -12.91 -18.25
C GLN A 122 -13.59 -13.52 -17.47
N PRO A 123 -12.37 -12.94 -17.57
CA PRO A 123 -11.23 -13.38 -16.77
C PRO A 123 -11.46 -13.12 -15.28
N LYS A 124 -10.83 -13.91 -14.43
CA LYS A 124 -10.70 -13.59 -13.01
C LYS A 124 -9.75 -12.40 -12.86
N VAL A 125 -10.09 -11.46 -11.98
CA VAL A 125 -9.27 -10.26 -11.75
C VAL A 125 -8.59 -10.32 -10.39
N VAL A 126 -7.26 -10.26 -10.39
CA VAL A 126 -6.43 -10.10 -9.20
C VAL A 126 -5.92 -8.65 -9.18
N TYR A 127 -6.46 -7.86 -8.28
CA TYR A 127 -5.99 -6.50 -8.06
C TYR A 127 -4.96 -6.46 -6.93
N VAL A 128 -3.81 -5.84 -7.17
CA VAL A 128 -2.82 -5.61 -6.12
C VAL A 128 -3.05 -4.21 -5.53
N GLY A 129 -3.70 -4.20 -4.36
CA GLY A 129 -3.90 -3.04 -3.51
C GLY A 129 -2.65 -2.65 -2.73
N SER A 130 -2.81 -1.92 -1.63
CA SER A 130 -1.70 -1.49 -0.77
C SER A 130 -2.13 -1.33 0.68
N VAL A 131 -1.21 -1.62 1.61
CA VAL A 131 -1.37 -1.28 3.03
C VAL A 131 -1.54 0.23 3.24
N ALA A 132 -1.08 1.07 2.31
CA ALA A 132 -1.25 2.52 2.35
C ALA A 132 -2.73 2.96 2.45
N GLN A 133 -3.67 2.12 2.03
CA GLN A 133 -5.11 2.36 2.16
C GLN A 133 -5.58 2.41 3.61
N MET A 134 -4.82 1.78 4.53
CA MET A 134 -5.21 1.62 5.94
C MET A 134 -4.75 2.78 6.83
N GLY A 135 -3.89 3.66 6.32
CA GLY A 135 -3.43 4.89 6.96
C GLY A 135 -2.62 4.71 8.24
N ASP A 136 -2.57 5.79 9.01
CA ASP A 136 -1.78 5.87 10.24
C ASP A 136 -2.36 4.99 11.34
N ARG A 137 -1.57 4.03 11.80
CA ARG A 137 -1.91 3.07 12.84
C ARG A 137 -0.89 3.13 13.96
N ARG A 138 -0.95 4.19 14.76
CA ARG A 138 -0.12 4.34 15.95
C ARG A 138 -0.58 3.41 17.07
N GLU A 139 0.25 3.30 18.10
CA GLU A 139 -0.13 2.61 19.32
C GLU A 139 -1.45 3.16 19.91
N PRO A 140 -2.33 2.32 20.42
CA PRO A 140 -2.27 0.86 20.50
C PRO A 140 -2.83 0.14 19.26
N LEU A 141 -2.98 0.80 18.12
CA LEU A 141 -3.67 0.33 16.92
C LEU A 141 -2.74 -0.25 15.85
N HIS A 142 -1.55 -0.71 16.21
CA HIS A 142 -0.59 -1.31 15.28
C HIS A 142 -1.11 -2.57 14.58
N TRP A 143 -2.03 -3.28 15.20
CA TRP A 143 -2.66 -4.45 14.60
C TRP A 143 -3.88 -4.07 13.77
N GLY A 144 -4.05 -4.80 12.66
CA GLY A 144 -5.21 -4.58 11.78
C GLY A 144 -5.47 -5.76 10.86
N ARG A 145 -6.58 -5.69 10.14
CA ARG A 145 -7.04 -6.72 9.20
C ARG A 145 -7.75 -6.08 8.00
N ALA A 146 -8.02 -6.86 6.96
CA ALA A 146 -8.55 -6.35 5.70
C ALA A 146 -9.89 -5.60 5.84
N GLY A 147 -10.80 -6.05 6.72
CA GLY A 147 -12.12 -5.44 6.95
C GLY A 147 -12.13 -4.16 7.80
N ASP A 148 -11.00 -3.77 8.37
CA ASP A 148 -10.90 -2.53 9.12
C ASP A 148 -11.19 -1.30 8.23
N PRO A 149 -11.73 -0.20 8.79
CA PRO A 149 -12.05 0.99 8.02
C PRO A 149 -10.86 1.52 7.22
N ILE A 150 -11.10 1.83 5.95
CA ILE A 150 -10.15 2.55 5.09
C ILE A 150 -9.97 3.97 5.66
N CYS A 151 -8.71 4.37 5.87
CA CYS A 151 -8.35 5.63 6.49
C CYS A 151 -7.00 6.12 5.96
N VAL A 152 -6.98 6.66 4.76
CA VAL A 152 -5.73 7.05 4.10
C VAL A 152 -5.07 8.23 4.80
N SER A 153 -3.75 8.17 5.00
CA SER A 153 -2.97 9.24 5.60
C SER A 153 -2.98 10.52 4.76
N ALA A 154 -2.91 11.67 5.43
CA ALA A 154 -2.82 12.96 4.76
C ALA A 154 -1.56 13.04 3.88
N TYR A 155 -1.69 13.65 2.71
CA TYR A 155 -0.63 13.73 1.68
C TYR A 155 -0.21 12.39 1.06
N ASP A 156 -0.84 11.28 1.43
CA ASP A 156 -0.58 9.99 0.79
C ASP A 156 -1.43 9.83 -0.48
N HIS A 157 -0.99 10.51 -1.54
CA HIS A 157 -1.63 10.44 -2.86
C HIS A 157 -1.64 9.02 -3.42
N TYR A 158 -0.61 8.24 -3.14
CA TYR A 158 -0.55 6.85 -3.54
C TYR A 158 -1.67 6.03 -2.87
N GLY A 159 -1.76 6.11 -1.55
CA GLY A 159 -2.79 5.41 -0.77
C GLY A 159 -4.20 5.73 -1.24
N LEU A 160 -4.48 7.03 -1.51
CA LEU A 160 -5.77 7.47 -2.06
C LEU A 160 -6.09 6.82 -3.40
N THR A 161 -5.15 6.83 -4.35
CA THR A 161 -5.39 6.22 -5.66
C THR A 161 -5.57 4.71 -5.58
N LYS A 162 -4.89 4.05 -4.63
CA LYS A 162 -5.03 2.60 -4.43
C LYS A 162 -6.38 2.25 -3.81
N ALA A 163 -6.88 3.04 -2.86
CA ALA A 163 -8.21 2.85 -2.28
C ALA A 163 -9.32 3.01 -3.33
N LEU A 164 -9.23 4.05 -4.16
CA LEU A 164 -10.20 4.27 -5.25
C LEU A 164 -10.15 3.19 -6.32
N ALA A 165 -8.95 2.81 -6.76
CA ALA A 165 -8.79 1.76 -7.76
C ALA A 165 -9.33 0.42 -7.26
N GLU A 166 -9.15 0.10 -5.97
CA GLU A 166 -9.75 -1.07 -5.34
C GLU A 166 -11.27 -1.01 -5.44
N ARG A 167 -11.88 0.11 -5.03
CA ARG A 167 -13.32 0.30 -5.10
C ARG A 167 -13.86 0.16 -6.52
N ILE A 168 -13.20 0.78 -7.51
CA ILE A 168 -13.60 0.71 -8.93
C ILE A 168 -13.64 -0.73 -9.40
N ILE A 169 -12.66 -1.56 -9.06
CA ILE A 169 -12.57 -2.94 -9.53
C ILE A 169 -13.53 -3.85 -8.76
N THR A 170 -13.55 -3.77 -7.44
CA THR A 170 -14.25 -4.73 -6.59
C THR A 170 -15.76 -4.49 -6.49
N ASP A 171 -16.22 -3.27 -6.81
CA ASP A 171 -17.63 -2.88 -6.80
C ASP A 171 -18.20 -2.68 -8.23
N SER A 172 -17.50 -3.19 -9.24
CA SER A 172 -17.83 -2.96 -10.66
C SER A 172 -18.88 -3.92 -11.23
N GLY A 173 -19.18 -5.01 -10.53
CA GLY A 173 -19.97 -6.13 -11.06
C GLY A 173 -19.15 -7.20 -11.79
N ILE A 174 -17.81 -7.12 -11.79
CA ILE A 174 -16.95 -8.25 -12.23
C ILE A 174 -17.28 -9.47 -11.40
N LYS A 175 -17.52 -10.60 -12.06
CA LYS A 175 -18.01 -11.84 -11.43
C LYS A 175 -17.01 -12.44 -10.44
N THR A 176 -15.73 -12.44 -10.79
CA THR A 176 -14.68 -13.10 -9.99
C THR A 176 -13.47 -12.19 -9.86
N TRP A 177 -13.20 -11.76 -8.65
CA TRP A 177 -12.08 -10.85 -8.35
C TRP A 177 -11.46 -11.17 -6.98
N VAL A 178 -10.28 -10.64 -6.72
CA VAL A 178 -9.68 -10.59 -5.38
C VAL A 178 -8.83 -9.33 -5.27
N SER A 179 -8.87 -8.69 -4.10
CA SER A 179 -7.93 -7.60 -3.77
C SER A 179 -6.86 -8.10 -2.81
N LEU A 180 -5.60 -7.91 -3.19
CA LEU A 180 -4.42 -8.31 -2.44
C LEU A 180 -3.65 -7.04 -2.05
N ARG A 181 -3.75 -6.60 -0.80
CA ARG A 181 -3.13 -5.38 -0.29
C ARG A 181 -1.68 -5.63 0.05
N GLN A 182 -0.78 -5.19 -0.84
CA GLN A 182 0.66 -5.35 -0.68
C GLN A 182 1.18 -4.46 0.45
N SER A 183 1.94 -5.05 1.33
CA SER A 183 2.78 -4.39 2.33
C SER A 183 4.05 -3.78 1.71
N GLY A 184 4.92 -3.20 2.53
CA GLY A 184 6.27 -2.82 2.11
C GLY A 184 7.04 -4.03 1.57
N ILE A 185 7.67 -3.86 0.41
CA ILE A 185 8.43 -4.94 -0.23
C ILE A 185 9.91 -4.83 0.14
N LEU A 186 10.46 -5.91 0.69
CA LEU A 186 11.91 -6.07 0.86
C LEU A 186 12.51 -6.64 -0.43
N TYR A 187 13.47 -5.93 -1.00
CA TYR A 187 14.18 -6.35 -2.20
C TYR A 187 15.58 -5.71 -2.26
N PRO A 188 16.57 -6.33 -2.91
CA PRO A 188 17.95 -5.85 -2.85
C PRO A 188 18.17 -4.42 -3.32
N ALA A 189 17.36 -3.93 -4.25
CA ALA A 189 17.52 -2.56 -4.75
C ALA A 189 17.01 -1.48 -3.75
N ILE A 190 16.31 -1.85 -2.68
CA ILE A 190 15.95 -0.91 -1.59
C ILE A 190 17.21 -0.30 -0.96
N LEU A 191 18.33 -1.04 -0.95
CA LEU A 191 19.63 -0.58 -0.46
C LEU A 191 20.24 0.58 -1.27
N LYS A 192 19.66 0.90 -2.41
CA LYS A 192 20.05 2.05 -3.27
C LYS A 192 19.09 3.23 -3.12
N ASN A 193 18.01 3.05 -2.40
CA ASN A 193 16.95 4.05 -2.34
C ASN A 193 17.27 5.10 -1.29
N TYR A 194 17.92 6.17 -1.72
CA TYR A 194 18.17 7.35 -0.89
C TYR A 194 17.08 8.39 -1.15
N ASP A 195 15.99 8.29 -0.38
CA ASP A 195 14.85 9.19 -0.52
C ASP A 195 14.38 9.70 0.85
N PRO A 196 14.01 10.98 0.98
CA PRO A 196 13.49 11.56 2.23
C PRO A 196 12.30 10.81 2.83
N ILE A 197 11.57 10.03 2.04
CA ILE A 197 10.41 9.24 2.50
C ILE A 197 10.78 8.32 3.68
N MET A 198 12.04 7.94 3.83
CA MET A 198 12.50 7.16 4.98
C MET A 198 12.24 7.89 6.32
N PHE A 199 12.30 9.23 6.32
CA PHE A 199 12.04 10.04 7.51
C PHE A 199 10.56 10.33 7.72
N HIS A 200 9.70 10.02 6.74
CA HIS A 200 8.25 10.10 6.91
C HIS A 200 7.68 8.89 7.66
N VAL A 201 8.49 7.87 7.90
CA VAL A 201 8.11 6.69 8.66
C VAL A 201 8.45 6.92 10.13
N PRO A 202 7.48 6.96 11.05
CA PRO A 202 7.76 7.08 12.49
C PRO A 202 8.69 5.97 12.98
N ILE A 203 9.63 6.31 13.86
CA ILE A 203 10.56 5.28 14.41
C ILE A 203 9.82 4.17 15.15
N ARG A 204 8.73 4.50 15.84
CA ARG A 204 7.86 3.53 16.53
C ARG A 204 6.75 2.97 15.65
N GLY A 205 6.62 3.47 14.40
CA GLY A 205 5.68 2.93 13.44
C GLY A 205 6.04 1.50 13.07
N VAL A 206 5.04 0.69 12.72
CA VAL A 206 5.21 -0.74 12.43
C VAL A 206 4.77 -1.09 11.02
N LEU A 207 5.37 -2.16 10.49
CA LEU A 207 4.95 -2.73 9.22
C LEU A 207 5.24 -4.25 9.22
N GLU A 208 4.29 -5.04 8.72
CA GLU A 208 4.57 -6.42 8.36
C GLU A 208 5.07 -6.46 6.92
N TRP A 209 6.37 -6.61 6.75
CA TRP A 209 7.03 -6.60 5.45
C TRP A 209 6.75 -7.87 4.65
N ALA A 210 6.87 -7.77 3.32
CA ALA A 210 6.87 -8.93 2.44
C ALA A 210 8.16 -8.97 1.62
N THR A 211 8.74 -10.18 1.42
CA THR A 211 9.87 -10.32 0.50
C THR A 211 9.39 -10.25 -0.95
N VAL A 212 10.24 -9.78 -1.85
CA VAL A 212 9.90 -9.72 -3.28
C VAL A 212 9.68 -11.11 -3.86
N GLU A 213 10.38 -12.10 -3.35
CA GLU A 213 10.26 -13.51 -3.75
C GLU A 213 8.92 -14.10 -3.33
N ASP A 214 8.46 -13.81 -2.09
CA ASP A 214 7.14 -14.24 -1.62
C ASP A 214 6.04 -13.56 -2.43
N SER A 215 6.15 -12.26 -2.66
CA SER A 215 5.21 -11.50 -3.50
C SER A 215 5.19 -12.03 -4.94
N GLY A 216 6.32 -12.45 -5.48
CA GLY A 216 6.41 -13.08 -6.80
C GLY A 216 5.72 -14.45 -6.85
N ARG A 217 6.02 -15.33 -5.88
CA ARG A 217 5.36 -16.65 -5.77
C ARG A 217 3.85 -16.53 -5.61
N LEU A 218 3.39 -15.58 -4.80
CA LEU A 218 1.98 -15.30 -4.63
C LEU A 218 1.28 -15.04 -5.97
N LEU A 219 1.88 -14.27 -6.88
CA LEU A 219 1.31 -13.99 -8.20
C LEU A 219 1.19 -15.23 -9.08
N GLU A 220 2.09 -16.20 -8.95
CA GLU A 220 1.96 -17.49 -9.63
C GLU A 220 0.90 -18.36 -8.94
N ARG A 221 0.93 -18.44 -7.60
CA ARG A 221 0.03 -19.31 -6.83
C ARG A 221 -1.44 -18.95 -7.02
N VAL A 222 -1.77 -17.67 -7.10
CA VAL A 222 -3.16 -17.23 -7.33
C VAL A 222 -3.69 -17.61 -8.72
N CYS A 223 -2.79 -17.88 -9.69
CA CYS A 223 -3.17 -18.32 -11.03
C CYS A 223 -3.48 -19.82 -11.13
N ARG A 224 -3.26 -20.58 -10.09
CA ARG A 224 -3.44 -22.04 -10.12
C ARG A 224 -4.91 -22.43 -10.13
N PRO A 225 -5.29 -23.50 -10.87
CA PRO A 225 -6.67 -23.95 -10.92
C PRO A 225 -7.17 -24.49 -9.58
N GLU A 226 -6.27 -24.91 -8.69
CA GLU A 226 -6.58 -25.47 -7.37
C GLU A 226 -7.07 -24.41 -6.36
N VAL A 227 -6.96 -23.09 -6.69
CA VAL A 227 -7.46 -22.02 -5.82
C VAL A 227 -8.99 -22.12 -5.67
N PRO A 228 -9.49 -22.38 -4.43
CA PRO A 228 -10.90 -22.68 -4.23
C PRO A 228 -11.81 -21.47 -4.44
N ALA A 229 -13.09 -21.73 -4.70
CA ALA A 229 -14.08 -20.67 -4.93
C ALA A 229 -14.20 -19.70 -3.74
N SER A 230 -14.03 -20.19 -2.51
CA SER A 230 -14.07 -19.37 -1.28
C SER A 230 -12.95 -18.34 -1.15
N PHE A 231 -11.91 -18.45 -1.94
CA PHE A 231 -10.84 -17.47 -1.99
C PHE A 231 -11.26 -16.17 -2.70
N TRP A 232 -12.10 -16.29 -3.72
CA TRP A 232 -12.45 -15.16 -4.59
C TRP A 232 -13.51 -14.24 -3.97
N ASN A 233 -13.62 -13.04 -4.54
CA ASN A 233 -14.50 -11.95 -4.11
C ASN A 233 -14.23 -11.53 -2.66
N ASN A 234 -12.94 -11.44 -2.31
CA ASN A 234 -12.46 -11.18 -0.96
C ASN A 234 -11.23 -10.24 -0.98
N TYR A 235 -10.82 -9.81 0.21
CA TYR A 235 -9.69 -8.92 0.46
C TYR A 235 -8.68 -9.61 1.37
N TYR A 236 -7.40 -9.49 1.04
CA TYR A 236 -6.32 -10.08 1.84
C TYR A 236 -5.14 -9.12 1.95
N ASN A 237 -4.43 -9.19 3.06
CA ASN A 237 -3.17 -8.50 3.28
C ASN A 237 -1.99 -9.41 2.92
N ILE A 238 -0.99 -8.87 2.22
CA ILE A 238 0.23 -9.59 1.83
C ILE A 238 1.36 -9.25 2.79
N GLY A 239 1.86 -10.24 3.51
CA GLY A 239 3.04 -10.16 4.38
C GLY A 239 3.77 -11.48 4.43
N SER A 240 5.07 -11.45 4.73
CA SER A 240 5.92 -12.66 4.83
C SER A 240 5.85 -13.34 6.21
N GLY A 241 4.88 -12.96 7.06
CA GLY A 241 4.61 -13.60 8.33
C GLY A 241 5.24 -12.91 9.54
N ALA A 242 5.14 -13.56 10.69
CA ALA A 242 5.42 -12.97 11.99
C ALA A 242 6.86 -12.42 12.13
N GLU A 243 7.86 -13.09 11.58
CA GLU A 243 9.25 -12.62 11.63
C GLU A 243 9.49 -11.30 10.88
N TYR A 244 8.57 -10.93 9.98
CA TYR A 244 8.65 -9.70 9.21
C TYR A 244 7.81 -8.56 9.80
N ARG A 245 7.26 -8.75 11.01
CA ARG A 245 6.60 -7.72 11.81
C ARG A 245 7.66 -6.89 12.53
N LEU A 246 8.02 -5.78 11.93
CA LEU A 246 9.09 -4.92 12.43
C LEU A 246 8.54 -3.54 12.77
N SER A 247 9.07 -2.93 13.83
CA SER A 247 9.05 -1.47 13.96
C SER A 247 10.03 -0.85 12.96
N ASN A 248 9.87 0.44 12.68
CA ASN A 248 10.83 1.12 11.81
C ASN A 248 12.24 1.15 12.43
N TYR A 249 12.34 1.25 13.75
CA TYR A 249 13.63 1.16 14.43
C TYR A 249 14.32 -0.20 14.21
N GLU A 250 13.58 -1.29 14.34
CA GLU A 250 14.10 -2.65 14.09
C GLU A 250 14.51 -2.83 12.63
N PHE A 251 13.67 -2.32 11.70
CA PHE A 251 13.98 -2.32 10.27
C PHE A 251 15.28 -1.56 9.99
N GLU A 252 15.45 -0.35 10.53
CA GLU A 252 16.68 0.45 10.35
C GLU A 252 17.90 -0.26 10.95
N CYS A 253 17.76 -0.88 12.12
CA CYS A 253 18.84 -1.67 12.72
C CYS A 253 19.28 -2.84 11.82
N LEU A 254 18.34 -3.61 11.28
CA LEU A 254 18.61 -4.72 10.38
C LEU A 254 19.24 -4.26 9.07
N LEU A 255 18.68 -3.19 8.48
CA LEU A 255 19.16 -2.61 7.22
C LEU A 255 20.60 -2.09 7.36
N LEU A 256 20.85 -1.26 8.37
CA LEU A 256 22.14 -0.65 8.60
C LEU A 256 23.21 -1.69 8.96
N ASP A 257 22.86 -2.72 9.77
CA ASP A 257 23.81 -3.80 10.05
C ASP A 257 24.14 -4.62 8.80
N ALA A 258 23.15 -4.92 7.97
CA ALA A 258 23.35 -5.66 6.71
C ALA A 258 24.31 -4.93 5.75
N ILE A 259 24.25 -3.61 5.68
CA ILE A 259 25.16 -2.80 4.82
C ILE A 259 26.42 -2.33 5.54
N GLY A 260 26.65 -2.75 6.77
CA GLY A 260 27.87 -2.43 7.55
C GLY A 260 27.94 -0.98 8.04
N CYS A 261 26.81 -0.31 8.18
CA CYS A 261 26.69 1.06 8.71
C CYS A 261 26.59 1.07 10.24
N PRO A 262 26.83 2.26 10.85
CA PRO A 262 26.56 2.48 12.27
C PRO A 262 25.08 2.30 12.61
N ARG A 263 24.76 2.22 13.90
CA ARG A 263 23.37 2.14 14.38
C ARG A 263 22.61 3.45 14.14
N PRO A 264 21.26 3.41 14.10
CA PRO A 264 20.42 4.58 13.89
C PRO A 264 20.79 5.79 14.75
N GLU A 265 21.04 5.57 16.05
CA GLU A 265 21.34 6.61 17.04
C GLU A 265 22.63 7.39 16.74
N GLN A 266 23.53 6.81 15.96
CA GLN A 266 24.82 7.41 15.62
C GLN A 266 24.75 8.27 14.35
N ILE A 267 23.76 8.00 13.47
CA ILE A 267 23.70 8.61 12.13
C ILE A 267 22.44 9.42 11.86
N PHE A 268 21.43 9.32 12.72
CA PHE A 268 20.21 10.12 12.65
C PHE A 268 20.06 10.95 13.93
N ASN A 269 19.25 11.99 13.88
CA ASN A 269 18.60 12.54 15.07
C ASN A 269 17.17 12.00 15.13
N ALA A 270 16.66 11.73 16.34
CA ALA A 270 15.31 11.17 16.51
C ALA A 270 14.24 12.06 15.87
N ASN A 271 14.36 13.38 15.99
CA ASN A 271 13.44 14.36 15.42
C ASN A 271 13.53 14.55 13.89
N TRP A 272 14.39 13.80 13.20
CA TRP A 272 14.33 13.75 11.74
C TRP A 272 13.18 12.89 11.25
N PHE A 273 12.80 11.88 12.04
CA PHE A 273 11.64 11.04 11.77
C PHE A 273 10.36 11.73 12.20
N THR A 274 9.30 11.52 11.44
CA THR A 274 7.96 11.95 11.86
C THR A 274 7.48 11.12 13.05
N THR A 275 6.41 11.57 13.70
CA THR A 275 5.81 10.84 14.82
C THR A 275 4.46 10.21 14.47
N ARG A 276 3.90 10.54 13.30
CA ARG A 276 2.56 10.16 12.88
C ARG A 276 2.37 10.26 11.36
N ASN A 277 1.18 9.93 10.88
CA ASN A 277 0.72 10.10 9.51
C ASN A 277 1.46 9.23 8.47
N PHE A 278 1.88 8.03 8.86
CA PHE A 278 2.40 7.05 7.92
C PHE A 278 1.55 5.77 8.00
N HIS A 279 1.33 5.16 6.86
CA HIS A 279 0.63 3.89 6.79
C HIS A 279 1.54 2.74 7.26
N GLY A 280 1.00 1.87 8.10
CA GLY A 280 1.71 0.67 8.53
C GLY A 280 0.94 -0.05 9.61
N MET A 281 0.91 -1.37 9.52
CA MET A 281 0.29 -2.22 10.52
C MET A 281 0.89 -3.62 10.48
N TRP A 282 0.71 -4.36 11.56
CA TRP A 282 0.84 -5.80 11.62
C TRP A 282 -0.50 -6.46 11.34
N TYR A 283 -0.49 -7.61 10.69
CA TYR A 283 -1.71 -8.26 10.24
C TYR A 283 -2.21 -9.31 11.23
N LEU A 284 -3.45 -9.12 11.71
CA LEU A 284 -4.19 -10.14 12.47
C LEU A 284 -4.61 -11.32 11.58
N ASP A 285 -4.83 -11.03 10.32
CA ASP A 285 -5.35 -11.96 9.32
C ASP A 285 -4.34 -12.36 8.24
N GLY A 286 -3.05 -12.05 8.43
CA GLY A 286 -2.00 -12.30 7.43
C GLY A 286 -1.83 -13.76 7.04
N ASP A 287 -2.20 -14.70 7.91
CA ASP A 287 -2.12 -16.14 7.62
C ASP A 287 -3.29 -16.66 6.78
N LYS A 288 -4.40 -15.92 6.66
CA LYS A 288 -5.52 -16.32 5.79
C LYS A 288 -5.05 -16.51 4.34
N LEU A 289 -4.25 -15.57 3.83
CA LEU A 289 -3.72 -15.64 2.47
C LEU A 289 -2.71 -16.79 2.30
N GLU A 290 -1.83 -16.99 3.29
CA GLU A 290 -0.87 -18.10 3.31
C GLU A 290 -1.58 -19.46 3.31
N ASN A 291 -2.62 -19.60 4.10
CA ASN A 291 -3.41 -20.84 4.17
C ASN A 291 -4.06 -21.24 2.83
N TYR A 292 -4.38 -20.26 1.97
CA TYR A 292 -4.90 -20.52 0.63
C TYR A 292 -3.80 -20.80 -0.40
N LEU A 293 -2.70 -20.03 -0.34
CA LEU A 293 -1.76 -19.96 -1.46
C LEU A 293 -0.37 -20.56 -1.16
N HIS A 294 -0.02 -20.77 0.11
CA HIS A 294 1.29 -21.33 0.54
C HIS A 294 2.48 -20.65 -0.17
N PHE A 295 2.52 -19.32 -0.16
CA PHE A 295 3.49 -18.54 -0.94
C PHE A 295 4.74 -18.13 -0.17
N ARG A 296 4.74 -18.23 1.17
CA ARG A 296 5.86 -17.83 2.00
C ARG A 296 7.01 -18.84 1.95
N ALA A 297 8.25 -18.34 1.83
CA ALA A 297 9.44 -19.19 1.94
C ALA A 297 9.90 -19.37 3.38
N ASN A 298 9.40 -18.56 4.32
CA ASN A 298 9.77 -18.57 5.72
C ASN A 298 11.29 -18.43 5.96
N VAL A 299 11.95 -17.60 5.14
CA VAL A 299 13.36 -17.25 5.34
C VAL A 299 13.47 -16.38 6.58
N PRO A 300 14.36 -16.68 7.56
CA PRO A 300 14.54 -15.82 8.72
C PRO A 300 14.90 -14.39 8.33
N VAL A 301 14.27 -13.39 8.94
CA VAL A 301 14.37 -11.99 8.52
C VAL A 301 15.81 -11.48 8.50
N LYS A 302 16.63 -11.84 9.51
CA LYS A 302 18.07 -11.46 9.55
C LYS A 302 18.85 -12.05 8.38
N ASP A 303 18.56 -13.29 8.03
CA ASP A 303 19.21 -13.98 6.91
C ASP A 303 18.81 -13.34 5.59
N TYR A 304 17.53 -12.90 5.47
CA TYR A 304 17.06 -12.19 4.30
C TYR A 304 17.77 -10.85 4.10
N PHE A 305 17.91 -10.03 5.14
CA PHE A 305 18.68 -8.78 5.07
C PHE A 305 20.15 -9.04 4.67
N ALA A 306 20.77 -10.07 5.23
CA ALA A 306 22.13 -10.46 4.88
C ALA A 306 22.25 -10.94 3.41
N GLN A 307 21.23 -11.63 2.87
CA GLN A 307 21.15 -12.03 1.46
C GLN A 307 20.98 -10.82 0.54
N MET A 308 20.09 -9.89 0.89
CA MET A 308 19.90 -8.64 0.14
C MET A 308 21.23 -7.89 -0.07
N ALA A 309 22.03 -7.73 0.99
CA ALA A 309 23.30 -7.00 0.91
C ALA A 309 24.33 -7.68 -0.03
N LYS A 310 24.22 -8.99 -0.24
CA LYS A 310 25.11 -9.77 -1.12
C LYS A 310 24.60 -9.88 -2.57
N ALA A 311 23.35 -9.50 -2.83
CA ALA A 311 22.71 -9.70 -4.13
C ALA A 311 23.51 -9.07 -5.30
N PRO A 312 23.51 -9.70 -6.50
CA PRO A 312 24.24 -9.18 -7.66
C PRO A 312 23.92 -7.73 -8.01
N SER A 313 22.66 -7.32 -7.83
CA SER A 313 22.16 -5.98 -8.15
C SER A 313 22.63 -4.88 -7.20
N VAL A 314 23.23 -5.22 -6.05
CA VAL A 314 23.73 -4.25 -5.07
C VAL A 314 25.07 -3.67 -5.53
N PRO A 315 25.28 -2.33 -5.46
CA PRO A 315 26.54 -1.70 -5.84
C PRO A 315 27.76 -2.25 -5.09
N GLY A 316 28.89 -2.33 -5.78
CA GLY A 316 30.16 -2.84 -5.22
C GLY A 316 30.60 -2.07 -3.96
N GLY A 317 30.36 -0.77 -3.89
CA GLY A 317 30.66 0.04 -2.70
C GLY A 317 29.86 -0.37 -1.47
N ILE A 318 28.57 -0.68 -1.63
CA ILE A 318 27.72 -1.19 -0.53
C ILE A 318 28.19 -2.59 -0.11
N LYS A 319 28.48 -3.48 -1.08
CA LYS A 319 29.04 -4.81 -0.79
C LYS A 319 30.36 -4.73 -0.04
N PHE A 320 31.23 -3.81 -0.44
CA PHE A 320 32.50 -3.56 0.23
C PHE A 320 32.27 -3.06 1.66
N ALA A 321 31.40 -2.05 1.85
CA ALA A 321 31.04 -1.55 3.18
C ALA A 321 30.40 -2.63 4.06
N SER A 322 29.50 -3.43 3.53
CA SER A 322 28.87 -4.57 4.21
C SER A 322 29.92 -5.57 4.70
N LYS A 323 30.89 -5.92 3.85
CA LYS A 323 31.95 -6.88 4.17
C LYS A 323 32.96 -6.33 5.18
N THR A 324 33.42 -5.10 4.99
CA THR A 324 34.50 -4.49 5.78
C THR A 324 34.02 -3.75 7.01
N ARG A 325 32.72 -3.41 7.05
CA ARG A 325 32.10 -2.55 8.07
C ARG A 325 32.80 -1.19 8.24
N ILE A 326 33.47 -0.73 7.19
CA ILE A 326 34.29 0.50 7.24
C ILE A 326 33.45 1.75 7.58
N ALA A 327 32.17 1.78 7.17
CA ALA A 327 31.28 2.89 7.47
C ALA A 327 31.08 3.11 8.99
N LYS A 328 31.23 2.03 9.80
CA LYS A 328 31.17 2.13 11.28
C LYS A 328 32.31 2.95 11.87
N LEU A 329 33.43 3.13 11.14
CA LEU A 329 34.54 3.97 11.58
C LEU A 329 34.31 5.46 11.31
N PHE A 330 33.31 5.79 10.47
CA PHE A 330 33.05 7.16 10.01
C PHE A 330 31.57 7.57 10.20
N PRO A 331 30.99 7.43 11.43
CA PRO A 331 29.58 7.71 11.66
C PRO A 331 29.20 9.15 11.30
N HIS A 332 30.09 10.12 11.52
CA HIS A 332 29.84 11.53 11.19
C HIS A 332 29.68 11.76 9.67
N CYS A 333 30.42 11.03 8.83
CA CYS A 333 30.26 11.13 7.37
C CYS A 333 28.90 10.59 6.92
N VAL A 334 28.49 9.44 7.48
CA VAL A 334 27.18 8.88 7.21
C VAL A 334 26.07 9.81 7.70
N LYS A 335 26.20 10.35 8.92
CA LYS A 335 25.25 11.32 9.49
C LYS A 335 25.12 12.57 8.62
N ALA A 336 26.23 13.08 8.09
CA ALA A 336 26.20 14.24 7.18
C ALA A 336 25.41 13.94 5.90
N ALA A 337 25.60 12.74 5.30
CA ALA A 337 24.82 12.33 4.14
C ALA A 337 23.32 12.24 4.46
N MET A 338 22.96 11.65 5.60
CA MET A 338 21.57 11.55 6.05
C MET A 338 20.97 12.92 6.40
N TRP A 339 21.78 13.86 6.90
CA TRP A 339 21.35 15.24 7.12
C TRP A 339 20.94 15.93 5.81
N PHE A 340 21.71 15.76 4.73
CA PHE A 340 21.31 16.26 3.40
C PHE A 340 19.99 15.68 2.94
N MET A 341 19.78 14.39 3.20
CA MET A 341 18.52 13.71 2.87
C MET A 341 17.34 14.30 3.66
N ALA A 342 17.48 14.44 4.98
CA ALA A 342 16.44 15.03 5.84
C ALA A 342 16.13 16.50 5.49
N ASN A 343 17.06 17.19 4.81
CA ASN A 343 16.92 18.58 4.38
C ASN A 343 16.62 18.75 2.89
N LYS A 344 16.32 17.67 2.17
CA LYS A 344 16.01 17.76 0.73
C LYS A 344 14.80 18.66 0.49
N GLU A 345 14.94 19.55 -0.47
CA GLU A 345 13.92 20.55 -0.79
C GLU A 345 12.54 19.92 -1.02
N GLU A 346 11.51 20.53 -0.45
CA GLU A 346 10.09 20.15 -0.50
C GLU A 346 9.73 18.79 0.11
N HIS A 347 10.68 17.89 0.31
CA HIS A 347 10.41 16.51 0.71
C HIS A 347 11.03 16.12 2.05
N GLY A 348 12.12 16.77 2.46
CA GLY A 348 12.79 16.47 3.72
C GLY A 348 12.06 17.07 4.92
N THR A 349 11.91 16.28 5.98
CA THR A 349 11.23 16.71 7.21
C THR A 349 11.90 17.94 7.85
N GLN A 350 13.24 18.00 7.84
CA GLN A 350 13.99 19.12 8.38
C GLN A 350 13.96 20.36 7.48
N TRP A 351 13.69 20.19 6.19
CA TRP A 351 13.41 21.31 5.29
C TRP A 351 12.08 21.96 5.66
N TRP A 352 11.03 21.19 6.00
CA TRP A 352 9.75 21.73 6.44
C TRP A 352 9.91 22.59 7.69
N ILE A 353 10.62 22.09 8.71
CA ILE A 353 10.85 22.82 9.97
C ILE A 353 11.60 24.15 9.72
N LYS A 354 12.61 24.13 8.87
CA LYS A 354 13.34 25.37 8.51
C LYS A 354 12.45 26.39 7.80
N LYS A 355 11.52 25.91 6.96
CA LYS A 355 10.63 26.75 6.14
C LYS A 355 9.47 27.34 6.91
N LEU A 356 9.24 26.95 8.16
CA LEU A 356 8.33 27.67 9.07
C LEU A 356 8.75 29.13 9.32
N LYS A 357 10.02 29.46 9.11
CA LYS A 357 10.56 30.83 9.19
C LYS A 357 10.38 31.66 7.91
N ASP A 358 9.97 31.05 6.81
CA ASP A 358 9.73 31.71 5.52
C ASP A 358 8.24 32.03 5.41
N GLU A 359 7.87 33.30 5.61
CA GLU A 359 6.46 33.75 5.64
C GLU A 359 5.68 33.37 4.37
N ARG A 360 6.36 33.20 3.21
CA ARG A 360 5.70 32.81 1.94
C ARG A 360 5.30 31.34 1.90
N LEU A 361 5.99 30.49 2.65
CA LEU A 361 5.77 29.03 2.68
C LEU A 361 5.17 28.56 4.00
N LYS A 362 5.15 29.43 5.02
CA LYS A 362 4.78 29.10 6.39
C LYS A 362 3.46 28.35 6.48
N ALA A 363 2.38 28.91 5.93
CA ALA A 363 1.05 28.30 6.01
C ALA A 363 0.99 26.90 5.37
N LYS A 364 1.68 26.68 4.23
CA LYS A 364 1.76 25.37 3.57
C LYS A 364 2.55 24.37 4.41
N VAL A 365 3.64 24.81 5.01
CA VAL A 365 4.54 23.95 5.79
C VAL A 365 3.96 23.66 7.18
N GLU A 366 3.27 24.61 7.81
CA GLU A 366 2.57 24.40 9.09
C GLU A 366 1.57 23.24 8.99
N LYS A 367 0.75 23.19 7.94
CA LYS A 367 -0.17 22.08 7.71
C LYS A 367 0.56 20.73 7.59
N ARG A 368 1.72 20.72 6.93
CA ARG A 368 2.52 19.51 6.80
C ARG A 368 3.16 19.09 8.12
N VAL A 369 3.67 20.05 8.90
CA VAL A 369 4.23 19.79 10.24
C VAL A 369 3.12 19.29 11.16
N ALA A 370 1.93 19.90 11.12
CA ALA A 370 0.77 19.42 11.87
C ALA A 370 0.41 17.98 11.49
N ALA A 371 0.36 17.66 10.19
CA ALA A 371 0.06 16.31 9.74
C ALA A 371 1.07 15.25 10.22
N TYR A 372 2.35 15.58 10.26
CA TYR A 372 3.43 14.60 10.49
C TYR A 372 4.01 14.61 11.91
N TYR A 373 3.79 15.69 12.67
CA TYR A 373 4.27 15.81 14.05
C TYR A 373 3.17 16.16 15.05
N GLY A 374 2.00 16.59 14.59
CA GLY A 374 0.92 17.13 15.42
C GLY A 374 1.02 18.65 15.57
N SER A 375 2.16 19.16 16.00
CA SER A 375 2.45 20.60 16.10
C SER A 375 3.96 20.85 16.08
N LEU A 376 4.37 22.13 16.02
CA LEU A 376 5.76 22.52 16.19
C LEU A 376 6.26 22.20 17.61
N GLU A 377 5.44 22.43 18.63
CA GLU A 377 5.75 22.12 20.02
C GLU A 377 5.98 20.61 20.21
N ALA A 378 5.15 19.77 19.59
CA ALA A 378 5.33 18.31 19.62
C ALA A 378 6.64 17.90 18.94
N TYR A 379 7.01 18.55 17.82
CA TYR A 379 8.31 18.32 17.19
C TYR A 379 9.48 18.73 18.10
N GLU A 380 9.40 19.89 18.74
CA GLU A 380 10.45 20.39 19.65
C GLU A 380 10.56 19.56 20.92
N ALA A 381 9.48 18.89 21.32
CA ALA A 381 9.45 17.99 22.47
C ALA A 381 10.03 16.60 22.19
N ILE A 382 10.35 16.25 20.93
CA ILE A 382 10.97 14.95 20.61
C ILE A 382 12.33 14.86 21.30
N PRO A 383 12.53 13.89 22.20
CA PRO A 383 13.76 13.77 22.96
C PRO A 383 14.93 13.33 22.07
N ASP A 384 16.14 13.49 22.58
CA ASP A 384 17.31 12.85 21.99
C ASP A 384 17.27 11.33 22.16
N TRP A 385 18.18 10.61 21.49
CA TRP A 385 18.21 9.15 21.52
C TRP A 385 18.43 8.53 22.91
N GLN A 386 19.01 9.25 23.86
CA GLN A 386 19.23 8.73 25.21
C GLN A 386 17.92 8.65 26.00
N HIS A 387 16.97 9.50 25.64
CA HIS A 387 15.66 9.60 26.29
C HIS A 387 14.51 9.14 25.38
N PHE A 388 14.80 8.76 24.14
CA PHE A 388 13.80 8.30 23.18
C PHE A 388 13.49 6.80 23.41
N ASP A 389 12.27 6.52 23.81
CA ASP A 389 11.81 5.15 23.92
C ASP A 389 11.53 4.57 22.51
N VAL A 390 12.37 3.63 22.08
CA VAL A 390 12.23 2.94 20.80
C VAL A 390 11.33 1.71 20.88
N SER A 391 10.88 1.32 22.08
CA SER A 391 9.95 0.20 22.26
C SER A 391 8.57 0.56 21.69
N HIS A 392 7.78 -0.45 21.46
CA HIS A 392 6.37 -0.31 21.06
C HIS A 392 5.52 -1.17 22.01
N ASN A 393 4.27 -0.75 22.25
CA ASN A 393 3.35 -1.37 23.21
C ASN A 393 2.35 -2.32 22.53
N SER A 394 2.58 -2.70 21.28
CA SER A 394 1.59 -3.42 20.45
C SER A 394 1.75 -4.93 20.44
N GLU A 395 2.34 -5.51 21.48
CA GLU A 395 2.49 -6.97 21.59
C GLU A 395 1.13 -7.69 21.67
N THR A 396 0.14 -7.05 22.30
CA THR A 396 -1.21 -7.61 22.36
C THR A 396 -2.03 -7.14 21.18
N PRO A 397 -2.50 -8.04 20.30
CA PRO A 397 -3.38 -7.69 19.20
C PRO A 397 -4.67 -7.04 19.67
N VAL A 398 -5.06 -5.93 19.03
CA VAL A 398 -6.33 -5.25 19.27
C VAL A 398 -7.26 -5.55 18.11
N LEU A 399 -8.36 -6.25 18.39
CA LEU A 399 -9.37 -6.60 17.40
C LEU A 399 -10.48 -5.54 17.39
N LEU A 400 -10.66 -4.84 16.26
CA LEU A 400 -11.76 -3.91 16.08
C LEU A 400 -13.07 -4.67 15.86
N ASP A 401 -14.16 -4.21 16.50
CA ASP A 401 -15.50 -4.71 16.21
C ASP A 401 -16.02 -4.06 14.91
N HIS A 402 -16.53 -4.87 13.99
CA HIS A 402 -17.08 -4.39 12.72
C HIS A 402 -18.61 -4.29 12.72
N GLY A 403 -19.24 -4.57 13.86
CA GLY A 403 -20.69 -4.44 14.06
C GLY A 403 -21.51 -5.55 13.43
N TYR A 404 -20.92 -6.68 13.09
CA TYR A 404 -21.62 -7.88 12.59
C TYR A 404 -20.87 -9.17 12.96
N ASP A 405 -21.55 -10.30 12.86
CA ASP A 405 -20.95 -11.62 13.08
C ASP A 405 -20.07 -12.03 11.88
N GLU A 406 -18.76 -11.87 12.02
CA GLU A 406 -17.76 -12.14 10.98
C GLU A 406 -17.56 -13.63 10.68
N SER A 407 -18.18 -14.53 11.42
CA SER A 407 -18.21 -15.97 11.10
C SER A 407 -19.19 -16.31 9.97
N LYS A 408 -20.12 -15.39 9.67
CA LYS A 408 -21.11 -15.53 8.60
C LYS A 408 -20.56 -15.06 7.26
N ASP A 409 -21.02 -15.71 6.17
CA ASP A 409 -20.84 -15.13 4.85
C ASP A 409 -21.66 -13.83 4.74
N VAL A 410 -21.00 -12.74 4.37
CA VAL A 410 -21.63 -11.41 4.27
C VAL A 410 -22.83 -11.38 3.31
N ASP A 411 -22.86 -12.27 2.32
CA ASP A 411 -23.98 -12.37 1.38
C ASP A 411 -25.23 -13.00 2.01
N THR A 412 -25.10 -13.63 3.18
CA THR A 412 -26.21 -14.25 3.93
C THR A 412 -26.76 -13.33 5.03
N LEU A 413 -26.13 -12.18 5.29
CA LEU A 413 -26.58 -11.25 6.31
C LEU A 413 -27.94 -10.65 5.98
N THR A 414 -28.79 -10.58 6.99
CA THR A 414 -30.11 -9.94 6.91
C THR A 414 -29.99 -8.42 6.89
N ASP A 415 -31.03 -7.73 6.42
CA ASP A 415 -31.07 -6.26 6.44
C ASP A 415 -30.90 -5.67 7.86
N ALA A 416 -31.37 -6.38 8.89
CA ALA A 416 -31.19 -5.99 10.27
C ALA A 416 -29.71 -6.04 10.71
N GLU A 417 -28.98 -7.08 10.34
CA GLU A 417 -27.54 -7.22 10.61
C GLU A 417 -26.73 -6.21 9.81
N LEU A 418 -27.10 -5.96 8.55
CA LEU A 418 -26.47 -4.92 7.73
C LEU A 418 -26.71 -3.53 8.31
N ASN A 419 -27.90 -3.26 8.83
CA ASN A 419 -28.18 -1.99 9.50
C ASN A 419 -27.40 -1.83 10.81
N GLN A 420 -27.19 -2.93 11.55
CA GLN A 420 -26.33 -2.91 12.73
C GLN A 420 -24.87 -2.57 12.35
N ALA A 421 -24.34 -3.21 11.32
CA ALA A 421 -23.01 -2.90 10.82
C ALA A 421 -22.88 -1.45 10.32
N ALA A 422 -23.91 -0.92 9.66
CA ALA A 422 -23.97 0.49 9.24
C ALA A 422 -23.99 1.45 10.44
N ALA A 423 -24.74 1.11 11.50
CA ALA A 423 -24.80 1.93 12.73
C ALA A 423 -23.43 2.04 13.41
N PHE A 424 -22.60 0.99 13.35
CA PHE A 424 -21.19 1.03 13.80
C PHE A 424 -20.34 2.03 13.02
N ARG A 425 -20.76 2.40 11.83
CA ARG A 425 -20.11 3.42 10.97
C ARG A 425 -20.79 4.78 11.04
N GLY A 426 -21.72 4.95 11.99
CA GLY A 426 -22.51 6.18 12.17
C GLY A 426 -23.60 6.38 11.12
N GLY A 427 -23.93 5.34 10.33
CA GLY A 427 -24.90 5.43 9.24
C GLY A 427 -26.06 4.44 9.34
N LYS A 428 -26.71 4.18 8.20
CA LYS A 428 -27.86 3.27 8.07
C LYS A 428 -27.73 2.44 6.79
N TYR A 429 -28.29 1.24 6.83
CA TYR A 429 -28.57 0.43 5.64
C TYR A 429 -30.01 0.66 5.18
N LEU A 430 -30.18 0.98 3.90
CA LEU A 430 -31.49 1.33 3.32
C LEU A 430 -32.10 0.21 2.44
N GLY A 431 -31.44 -0.95 2.38
CA GLY A 431 -31.84 -2.06 1.49
C GLY A 431 -31.18 -1.97 0.10
N ASN A 432 -31.12 -3.11 -0.60
CA ASN A 432 -30.58 -3.20 -1.98
C ASN A 432 -29.17 -2.57 -2.16
N ASP A 433 -28.28 -2.79 -1.21
CA ASP A 433 -26.93 -2.23 -1.16
C ASP A 433 -26.89 -0.67 -1.20
N GLN A 434 -27.95 -0.03 -0.74
CA GLN A 434 -28.03 1.38 -0.49
C GLN A 434 -27.69 1.67 0.99
N TRP A 435 -26.86 2.68 1.20
CA TRP A 435 -26.38 3.09 2.51
C TRP A 435 -26.52 4.60 2.69
N GLU A 436 -26.63 5.04 3.94
CA GLU A 436 -26.60 6.45 4.32
C GLU A 436 -25.45 6.65 5.32
N ASP A 437 -24.62 7.67 5.10
CA ASP A 437 -23.53 8.01 6.02
C ASP A 437 -24.00 8.94 7.16
N ALA A 438 -23.10 9.25 8.09
CA ALA A 438 -23.39 10.11 9.26
C ALA A 438 -23.79 11.55 8.88
N ASN A 439 -23.52 11.98 7.64
CA ASN A 439 -23.89 13.31 7.13
C ASN A 439 -25.21 13.30 6.35
N GLY A 440 -25.88 12.14 6.25
CA GLY A 440 -27.11 11.96 5.49
C GLY A 440 -26.91 11.78 3.98
N HIS A 441 -25.68 11.56 3.51
CA HIS A 441 -25.44 11.24 2.10
C HIS A 441 -25.80 9.79 1.83
N THR A 442 -26.60 9.56 0.80
CA THR A 442 -26.92 8.21 0.34
C THR A 442 -25.96 7.78 -0.76
N PHE A 443 -25.51 6.53 -0.69
CA PHE A 443 -24.62 5.95 -1.70
C PHE A 443 -24.92 4.47 -1.90
N LYS A 444 -24.51 3.94 -3.05
CA LYS A 444 -24.59 2.52 -3.36
C LYS A 444 -23.20 1.88 -3.24
N ALA A 445 -23.13 0.78 -2.53
CA ALA A 445 -21.91 -0.02 -2.38
C ALA A 445 -22.25 -1.46 -2.05
N GLY A 446 -21.60 -2.42 -2.70
CA GLY A 446 -21.75 -3.83 -2.39
C GLY A 446 -21.34 -4.14 -0.94
N ARG A 447 -22.07 -5.06 -0.29
CA ARG A 447 -21.78 -5.43 1.11
C ARG A 447 -20.36 -5.98 1.31
N ARG A 448 -19.81 -6.69 0.33
CA ARG A 448 -18.40 -7.15 0.37
C ARG A 448 -17.41 -5.99 0.39
N LEU A 449 -17.65 -4.94 -0.38
CA LEU A 449 -16.83 -3.74 -0.37
C LEU A 449 -16.86 -3.07 1.02
N VAL A 450 -18.04 -2.93 1.60
CA VAL A 450 -18.25 -2.26 2.89
C VAL A 450 -17.69 -3.09 4.06
N LEU A 451 -18.03 -4.36 4.13
CA LEU A 451 -17.76 -5.21 5.30
C LEU A 451 -16.39 -5.89 5.23
N LEU A 452 -16.03 -6.47 4.09
CA LEU A 452 -14.75 -7.18 3.93
C LEU A 452 -13.62 -6.26 3.48
N GLY A 453 -13.93 -5.23 2.69
CA GLY A 453 -12.96 -4.26 2.20
C GLY A 453 -12.77 -3.05 3.11
N GLY A 454 -13.64 -2.83 4.10
CA GLY A 454 -13.57 -1.68 5.00
C GLY A 454 -13.88 -0.33 4.35
N HIS A 455 -14.38 -0.32 3.11
CA HIS A 455 -14.79 0.92 2.44
C HIS A 455 -16.13 1.44 2.99
N TRP A 456 -16.28 2.74 3.00
CA TRP A 456 -17.52 3.40 3.42
C TRP A 456 -17.98 4.43 2.39
N SER A 457 -18.49 5.57 2.87
CA SER A 457 -19.04 6.62 2.03
C SER A 457 -18.00 7.16 1.04
N PRO A 458 -18.31 7.24 -0.26
CA PRO A 458 -17.43 7.89 -1.24
C PRO A 458 -17.31 9.39 -1.00
N TYR A 459 -18.24 10.00 -0.25
CA TYR A 459 -18.22 11.42 0.11
C TYR A 459 -17.20 11.74 1.21
N ASP A 460 -16.74 10.74 1.94
CA ASP A 460 -15.64 10.87 2.90
C ASP A 460 -14.26 10.88 2.25
N MET A 461 -14.17 10.64 0.95
CA MET A 461 -12.92 10.74 0.21
C MET A 461 -12.61 12.20 -0.13
N PRO A 462 -11.34 12.62 -0.04
CA PRO A 462 -10.97 14.00 -0.39
C PRO A 462 -11.13 14.28 -1.88
N TYR A 463 -11.37 15.54 -2.23
CA TYR A 463 -11.28 15.97 -3.62
C TYR A 463 -9.87 15.71 -4.21
N PRO A 464 -9.71 15.30 -5.46
CA PRO A 464 -10.76 15.10 -6.49
C PRO A 464 -11.38 13.70 -6.50
N TYR A 465 -11.22 12.92 -5.48
CA TYR A 465 -11.62 11.50 -5.44
C TYR A 465 -13.09 11.28 -5.06
N ALA A 466 -13.73 12.27 -4.45
CA ALA A 466 -15.13 12.17 -4.15
C ALA A 466 -15.98 12.31 -5.43
N HIS A 467 -17.17 11.70 -5.42
CA HIS A 467 -18.10 11.74 -6.53
C HIS A 467 -18.83 13.08 -6.66
N GLU A 468 -18.75 13.93 -5.63
CA GLU A 468 -19.40 15.23 -5.61
C GLU A 468 -18.50 16.34 -6.16
N PRO A 469 -19.08 17.39 -6.77
CA PRO A 469 -18.34 18.58 -7.14
C PRO A 469 -17.64 19.23 -5.95
N LYS A 470 -16.46 19.83 -6.18
CA LYS A 470 -15.60 20.44 -5.17
C LYS A 470 -16.35 21.35 -4.19
N GLU A 471 -17.31 22.13 -4.68
CA GLU A 471 -18.10 23.10 -3.92
C GLU A 471 -19.07 22.47 -2.92
N LYS A 472 -19.39 21.18 -3.13
CA LYS A 472 -20.31 20.41 -2.28
C LYS A 472 -19.60 19.48 -1.33
N GLN A 473 -18.29 19.28 -1.48
CA GLN A 473 -17.54 18.38 -0.64
C GLN A 473 -17.33 19.00 0.74
N VAL A 474 -17.56 18.19 1.77
CA VAL A 474 -17.08 18.53 3.11
C VAL A 474 -15.57 18.40 3.15
N PRO A 475 -14.86 19.25 3.90
CA PRO A 475 -13.42 19.07 4.11
C PRO A 475 -13.13 17.65 4.57
N TRP A 476 -12.10 17.06 3.99
CA TRP A 476 -11.68 15.73 4.42
C TRP A 476 -11.15 15.77 5.84
N HIS A 477 -11.78 14.98 6.69
CA HIS A 477 -11.50 14.95 8.11
C HIS A 477 -11.04 13.55 8.48
N TRP A 478 -9.73 13.37 8.66
CA TRP A 478 -9.14 12.06 8.88
C TRP A 478 -9.67 11.39 10.15
N ASP A 479 -9.79 12.11 11.25
CA ASP A 479 -10.32 11.58 12.50
C ASP A 479 -11.79 11.18 12.38
N ARG A 480 -12.60 11.91 11.58
CA ARG A 480 -13.99 11.54 11.33
C ARG A 480 -14.08 10.18 10.64
N VAL A 481 -13.24 9.93 9.64
CA VAL A 481 -13.19 8.64 8.93
C VAL A 481 -12.75 7.53 9.88
N ALA A 482 -11.73 7.78 10.70
CA ALA A 482 -11.25 6.82 11.69
C ALA A 482 -12.29 6.52 12.79
N LYS A 483 -13.11 7.50 13.15
CA LYS A 483 -14.14 7.38 14.20
C LYS A 483 -15.46 6.77 13.72
N GLN A 484 -15.58 6.34 12.49
CA GLN A 484 -16.81 5.70 11.98
C GLN A 484 -17.16 4.41 12.74
N ASN A 485 -16.17 3.64 13.19
CA ASN A 485 -16.38 2.50 14.05
C ASN A 485 -16.25 2.95 15.52
N PRO A 486 -17.30 2.78 16.39
CA PRO A 486 -17.25 3.25 17.78
C PRO A 486 -16.12 2.65 18.61
N PHE A 487 -15.78 1.39 18.38
CA PHE A 487 -14.67 0.75 19.07
C PHE A 487 -13.33 1.36 18.64
N PHE A 488 -13.14 1.60 17.35
CA PHE A 488 -11.98 2.28 16.81
C PHE A 488 -11.87 3.71 17.35
N ALA A 489 -12.99 4.46 17.40
CA ALA A 489 -13.05 5.80 17.96
C ALA A 489 -12.63 5.81 19.44
N GLN A 490 -13.06 4.83 20.21
CA GLN A 490 -12.71 4.71 21.62
C GLN A 490 -11.20 4.48 21.83
N LEU A 491 -10.58 3.67 21.01
CA LEU A 491 -9.13 3.44 21.03
C LEU A 491 -8.34 4.62 20.48
N TRP A 492 -8.91 5.34 19.52
CA TRP A 492 -8.29 6.48 18.85
C TRP A 492 -8.30 7.76 19.70
N ALA A 493 -9.40 8.01 20.42
CA ALA A 493 -9.59 9.22 21.20
C ALA A 493 -8.44 9.54 22.19
N PRO A 494 -7.81 8.57 22.88
CA PRO A 494 -6.68 8.84 23.75
C PRO A 494 -5.40 9.26 23.03
N LEU A 495 -5.29 9.00 21.72
CA LEU A 495 -4.10 9.26 20.91
C LEU A 495 -4.12 10.63 20.23
N HIS A 496 -5.27 11.29 20.23
CA HIS A 496 -5.51 12.57 19.57
C HIS A 496 -5.93 13.61 20.59
N ASP A 497 -5.26 14.74 20.58
CA ASP A 497 -5.72 15.90 21.31
C ASP A 497 -7.08 16.35 20.76
N LYS A 498 -7.89 17.00 21.60
CA LYS A 498 -9.24 17.43 21.21
C LYS A 498 -9.25 18.40 20.03
N ASP A 499 -8.13 19.10 19.81
CA ASP A 499 -7.93 20.08 18.76
C ASP A 499 -7.20 19.51 17.52
N GLU A 500 -6.87 18.22 17.51
CA GLU A 500 -6.32 17.52 16.35
C GLU A 500 -7.37 17.19 15.29
N ASP A 501 -8.41 17.95 15.18
CA ASP A 501 -9.29 17.88 14.03
C ASP A 501 -8.49 18.31 12.78
N ASN A 502 -7.68 17.38 12.29
CA ASN A 502 -6.90 17.53 11.07
C ASN A 502 -7.87 17.61 9.89
N ILE A 503 -8.50 18.76 9.74
CA ILE A 503 -9.34 19.08 8.60
C ILE A 503 -8.40 19.39 7.44
N TYR A 504 -8.35 18.46 6.49
CA TYR A 504 -7.62 18.67 5.25
C TYR A 504 -8.59 19.15 4.18
N GLY A 505 -8.52 20.43 3.89
CA GLY A 505 -9.24 21.01 2.76
C GLY A 505 -8.62 20.59 1.43
N PRO A 506 -9.24 20.97 0.31
CA PRO A 506 -8.75 20.67 -1.04
C PRO A 506 -7.32 21.11 -1.30
N GLU A 507 -6.83 22.12 -0.57
CA GLU A 507 -5.46 22.64 -0.68
C GLU A 507 -4.36 21.63 -0.35
N VAL A 508 -4.64 20.56 0.41
CA VAL A 508 -3.71 19.44 0.63
C VAL A 508 -3.41 18.71 -0.67
N PHE A 509 -4.32 18.81 -1.62
CA PHE A 509 -4.27 18.16 -2.91
C PHE A 509 -4.00 19.14 -4.05
N GLU A 510 -3.48 20.33 -3.76
CA GLU A 510 -3.03 21.27 -4.79
C GLU A 510 -2.08 20.59 -5.78
N GLY A 511 -2.34 20.82 -7.07
CA GLY A 511 -1.60 20.17 -8.14
C GLY A 511 -2.33 18.98 -8.78
N TRP A 512 -3.53 18.64 -8.32
CA TRP A 512 -4.38 17.61 -8.91
C TRP A 512 -5.29 18.13 -10.03
N GLU A 513 -5.53 19.45 -10.08
CA GLU A 513 -6.36 20.13 -11.08
C GLU A 513 -5.68 20.28 -12.45
#